data_bbc350c955dbe1efcf4758b1f61acce3
#
_entry.id   bbc350c955dbe1efcf4758b1f61acce3
#
_cell.length_a   1.000
_cell.length_b   1.000
_cell.length_c   1.000
_cell.angle_alpha   90.00
_cell.angle_beta   90.00
_cell.angle_gamma   90.00
#
_symmetry.space_group_name_H-M   'P 1'
#
loop_
_entity.id
_entity.type
_entity.pdbx_description
1 polymer ?
#
loop_
_entity_poly.entity_id
_entity_poly.type
_entity_poly.pdbx_seq_one_letter_code
_entity_poly.pdbx_strand_id
1 'polypeptide(L)'
;MELILAVVIALVVAVAVTSGLVISGRKKKQLPPPEAPSTTPTITAPPAEPHVGEEAETPREEPRRTIEEVDLPTAEEAVEAPAAVEDPVVAEAPAPEIEIPEPTAGRLVRLRARLARSQNSLGKGLLALLSRDNLDEDTWEEIEETLLTADVGVAPTQELVERLRERVRVLGTRTPDELRGLLREELVTLLGPDFDRSVKTESDPGTPGVVMVVGVNGTGKTTTTGKLARVLVADGRSVVLGAADTFRAAAADQLQTWGERVGARTVRGPEGGDPASIAFDAVKEGIAEGADVVLIDTAGRLHTKTGLMDELGKVKRVVEKHGPLDEVLLVLDATTGQNGLVQARVFAEVVDITGIVLTKLDGTAKGGIVIAVQRELGVPVKLVGLGEGPDDLAPFEPGAFVDALIGDGA
;
A
#
# COMPACT_ATOMS: atom_id res chain seq x y z
N MET A 1 -16.68 48.06 40.55
CA MET A 1 -15.77 46.94 40.17
C MET A 1 -15.83 45.78 41.13
N GLU A 2 -15.82 45.99 42.43
CA GLU A 2 -15.86 44.92 43.45
C GLU A 2 -17.15 44.06 43.40
N LEU A 3 -18.31 44.65 43.10
CA LEU A 3 -19.58 43.92 43.04
C LEU A 3 -19.61 42.94 41.86
N ILE A 4 -19.02 43.34 40.71
CA ILE A 4 -18.92 42.47 39.50
C ILE A 4 -17.96 41.28 39.76
N LEU A 5 -16.85 41.56 40.45
CA LEU A 5 -15.88 40.53 40.81
C LEU A 5 -16.50 39.49 41.77
N ALA A 6 -17.27 39.96 42.76
CA ALA A 6 -17.98 39.08 43.71
C ALA A 6 -19.02 38.18 43.01
N VAL A 7 -19.77 38.71 42.03
CA VAL A 7 -20.76 37.95 41.25
C VAL A 7 -20.07 36.89 40.39
N VAL A 8 -18.94 37.23 39.73
CA VAL A 8 -18.18 36.27 38.91
C VAL A 8 -17.60 35.14 39.77
N ILE A 9 -17.04 35.46 40.93
CA ILE A 9 -16.52 34.44 41.86
C ILE A 9 -17.65 33.52 42.36
N ALA A 10 -18.82 34.08 42.73
CA ALA A 10 -19.97 33.27 43.13
C ALA A 10 -20.47 32.34 42.04
N LEU A 11 -20.45 32.78 40.79
CA LEU A 11 -20.86 31.98 39.63
C LEU A 11 -19.87 30.82 39.33
N VAL A 12 -18.58 31.09 39.45
CA VAL A 12 -17.53 30.04 39.29
C VAL A 12 -17.62 29.00 40.39
N VAL A 13 -17.87 29.41 41.63
CA VAL A 13 -18.05 28.47 42.76
C VAL A 13 -19.31 27.63 42.57
N ALA A 14 -20.42 28.23 42.14
CA ALA A 14 -21.65 27.49 41.85
C ALA A 14 -21.47 26.44 40.76
N VAL A 15 -20.74 26.75 39.66
CA VAL A 15 -20.41 25.80 38.60
C VAL A 15 -19.51 24.68 39.10
N ALA A 16 -18.53 24.98 39.95
CA ALA A 16 -17.63 23.97 40.54
C ALA A 16 -18.38 23.00 41.45
N VAL A 17 -19.30 23.49 42.27
CA VAL A 17 -20.11 22.68 43.18
C VAL A 17 -21.11 21.80 42.43
N THR A 18 -21.74 22.32 41.38
CA THR A 18 -22.67 21.51 40.54
C THR A 18 -21.94 20.46 39.77
N SER A 19 -20.75 20.76 39.22
CA SER A 19 -19.90 19.77 38.51
C SER A 19 -19.40 18.69 39.48
N GLY A 20 -19.02 19.03 40.72
CA GLY A 20 -18.60 18.09 41.74
C GLY A 20 -19.72 17.11 42.16
N LEU A 21 -20.95 17.61 42.29
CA LEU A 21 -22.12 16.80 42.62
C LEU A 21 -22.53 15.82 41.50
N VAL A 22 -22.39 16.21 40.26
CA VAL A 22 -22.65 15.32 39.08
C VAL A 22 -21.64 14.19 38.99
N ILE A 23 -20.37 14.47 39.32
CA ILE A 23 -19.31 13.46 39.32
C ILE A 23 -19.44 12.48 40.48
N SER A 24 -19.87 12.97 41.68
CA SER A 24 -20.06 12.13 42.86
C SER A 24 -21.29 11.22 42.79
N GLY A 25 -22.29 11.55 41.97
CA GLY A 25 -23.53 10.77 41.83
C GLY A 25 -23.42 9.51 40.94
N ARG A 26 -22.33 9.31 40.22
CA ARG A 26 -22.09 8.08 39.42
C ARG A 26 -21.44 7.00 40.28
N LYS A 27 -22.12 6.49 41.31
CA LYS A 27 -21.81 5.16 41.86
C LYS A 27 -22.05 4.15 40.75
N LYS A 28 -20.98 3.51 40.30
CA LYS A 28 -21.05 2.32 39.42
C LYS A 28 -21.98 1.30 40.09
N LYS A 29 -23.16 1.05 39.52
CA LYS A 29 -23.92 -0.15 39.78
C LYS A 29 -23.00 -1.33 39.41
N GLN A 30 -22.43 -1.97 40.41
CA GLN A 30 -21.85 -3.29 40.24
C GLN A 30 -23.00 -4.23 39.88
N LEU A 31 -22.97 -4.74 38.67
CA LEU A 31 -23.77 -5.90 38.29
C LEU A 31 -23.34 -7.06 39.21
N PRO A 32 -24.30 -7.85 39.75
CA PRO A 32 -23.93 -9.05 40.47
C PRO A 32 -23.11 -9.95 39.54
N PRO A 33 -22.11 -10.69 40.08
CA PRO A 33 -21.35 -11.64 39.28
C PRO A 33 -22.33 -12.64 38.70
N PRO A 34 -22.14 -13.06 37.43
CA PRO A 34 -22.99 -14.07 36.81
C PRO A 34 -22.91 -15.34 37.67
N GLU A 35 -24.07 -15.90 38.04
CA GLU A 35 -24.16 -17.23 38.68
C GLU A 35 -23.45 -18.25 37.76
N ALA A 36 -22.50 -18.96 38.33
CA ALA A 36 -21.80 -20.03 37.65
C ALA A 36 -22.80 -21.13 37.28
N PRO A 37 -22.88 -21.56 36.02
CA PRO A 37 -23.68 -22.72 35.69
C PRO A 37 -23.06 -23.95 36.38
N SER A 38 -23.86 -24.57 37.24
CA SER A 38 -23.55 -25.84 37.93
C SER A 38 -23.71 -27.03 36.97
N THR A 39 -22.89 -27.08 35.95
CA THR A 39 -22.68 -28.29 35.18
C THR A 39 -21.18 -28.45 35.03
N THR A 40 -20.66 -29.41 35.78
CA THR A 40 -19.28 -29.89 35.62
C THR A 40 -19.13 -30.36 34.17
N PRO A 41 -18.35 -29.70 33.33
CA PRO A 41 -18.00 -30.30 32.07
C PRO A 41 -17.02 -31.43 32.39
N THR A 42 -17.38 -32.65 32.03
CA THR A 42 -16.40 -33.74 31.90
C THR A 42 -15.32 -33.22 30.96
N ILE A 43 -14.12 -33.01 31.54
CA ILE A 43 -12.95 -32.65 30.76
C ILE A 43 -12.61 -33.89 29.95
N THR A 44 -13.09 -33.94 28.72
CA THR A 44 -12.52 -34.80 27.69
C THR A 44 -11.14 -34.20 27.42
N ALA A 45 -10.10 -34.95 27.73
CA ALA A 45 -8.73 -34.55 27.43
C ALA A 45 -8.65 -34.11 25.96
N PRO A 46 -7.90 -33.06 25.64
CA PRO A 46 -7.65 -32.69 24.24
C PRO A 46 -7.01 -33.90 23.55
N PRO A 47 -7.30 -34.13 22.26
CA PRO A 47 -6.64 -35.20 21.52
C PRO A 47 -5.13 -34.99 21.65
N ALA A 48 -4.43 -36.05 22.02
CA ALA A 48 -2.98 -36.04 22.18
C ALA A 48 -2.36 -35.48 20.89
N GLU A 49 -1.47 -34.50 21.05
CA GLU A 49 -0.64 -34.03 19.94
C GLU A 49 0.10 -35.25 19.36
N PRO A 50 0.21 -35.40 18.05
CA PRO A 50 0.92 -36.49 17.45
C PRO A 50 2.40 -36.38 17.86
N HIS A 51 2.83 -37.27 18.74
CA HIS A 51 4.23 -37.45 19.08
C HIS A 51 4.94 -38.04 17.88
N VAL A 52 5.83 -37.26 17.27
CA VAL A 52 6.79 -37.76 16.28
C VAL A 52 7.73 -38.71 17.02
N GLY A 53 7.54 -40.02 16.87
CA GLY A 53 8.45 -41.03 17.44
C GLY A 53 7.86 -42.34 17.86
N GLU A 54 6.55 -42.46 18.10
CA GLU A 54 5.97 -43.72 18.63
C GLU A 54 5.74 -44.85 17.59
N GLU A 55 5.90 -44.59 16.31
CA GLU A 55 5.81 -45.63 15.25
C GLU A 55 7.17 -46.26 14.87
N ALA A 56 8.27 -45.92 15.56
CA ALA A 56 9.61 -46.42 15.23
C ALA A 56 10.00 -47.74 15.97
N GLU A 57 9.13 -48.31 16.78
CA GLU A 57 9.48 -49.51 17.61
C GLU A 57 9.05 -50.87 17.05
N THR A 58 8.49 -50.96 15.86
CA THR A 58 8.33 -52.25 15.19
C THR A 58 9.48 -52.48 14.24
N PRO A 59 10.34 -53.48 14.48
CA PRO A 59 11.42 -53.80 13.55
C PRO A 59 10.80 -54.31 12.24
N ARG A 60 10.96 -53.55 11.17
CA ARG A 60 10.74 -54.07 9.82
C ARG A 60 11.88 -54.99 9.49
N GLU A 61 11.58 -56.26 9.37
CA GLU A 61 12.44 -57.26 8.76
C GLU A 61 12.51 -57.02 7.23
N GLU A 62 13.25 -56.03 6.82
CA GLU A 62 13.68 -55.90 5.43
C GLU A 62 15.18 -56.26 5.38
N PRO A 63 15.62 -57.11 4.43
CA PRO A 63 17.02 -57.49 4.33
C PRO A 63 17.89 -56.25 4.10
N ARG A 64 18.86 -56.03 5.01
CA ARG A 64 19.87 -55.00 4.87
C ARG A 64 20.60 -55.20 3.55
N ARG A 65 20.56 -54.24 2.64
CA ARG A 65 21.45 -54.17 1.50
C ARG A 65 22.87 -54.06 2.06
N THR A 66 23.67 -55.07 1.86
CA THR A 66 25.11 -55.04 2.06
C THR A 66 25.72 -54.06 1.07
N ILE A 67 26.50 -53.11 1.57
CA ILE A 67 27.34 -52.26 0.74
C ILE A 67 28.45 -53.19 0.22
N GLU A 68 28.45 -53.50 -1.07
CA GLU A 68 29.63 -54.09 -1.71
C GLU A 68 30.76 -53.04 -1.69
N GLU A 69 31.86 -53.44 -1.03
CA GLU A 69 33.12 -52.69 -1.16
C GLU A 69 33.56 -52.75 -2.64
N VAL A 70 33.52 -51.62 -3.30
CA VAL A 70 34.15 -51.47 -4.63
C VAL A 70 35.61 -51.15 -4.36
N ASP A 71 36.51 -52.11 -4.68
CA ASP A 71 37.95 -51.88 -4.65
C ASP A 71 38.29 -50.74 -5.60
N LEU A 72 38.92 -49.70 -5.05
CA LEU A 72 39.49 -48.61 -5.81
C LEU A 72 40.73 -49.13 -6.59
N PRO A 73 40.86 -48.89 -7.89
CA PRO A 73 42.02 -49.32 -8.62
C PRO A 73 43.27 -48.66 -8.08
N THR A 74 44.30 -49.50 -7.78
CA THR A 74 45.61 -49.06 -7.36
C THR A 74 46.31 -48.26 -8.48
N ALA A 75 47.02 -47.21 -8.08
CA ALA A 75 47.58 -46.14 -8.91
C ALA A 75 48.77 -46.57 -9.82
N GLU A 76 48.80 -47.78 -10.34
CA GLU A 76 49.92 -48.26 -11.17
C GLU A 76 49.59 -48.66 -12.64
N GLU A 77 48.35 -48.44 -13.08
CA GLU A 77 47.99 -48.67 -14.49
C GLU A 77 47.36 -47.44 -15.16
N ALA A 78 48.12 -46.36 -15.22
CA ALA A 78 47.71 -45.20 -16.02
C ALA A 78 48.90 -44.60 -16.78
N VAL A 79 49.29 -45.28 -17.76
CA VAL A 79 50.18 -44.73 -18.81
C VAL A 79 49.50 -44.98 -20.17
N GLU A 80 48.51 -44.18 -20.48
CA GLU A 80 48.19 -43.75 -21.82
C GLU A 80 47.40 -42.43 -21.70
N ALA A 81 48.06 -41.33 -22.09
CA ALA A 81 47.43 -40.02 -22.15
C ALA A 81 46.37 -40.03 -23.26
N PRO A 82 45.09 -39.86 -22.96
CA PRO A 82 44.12 -39.55 -24.01
C PRO A 82 44.27 -38.07 -24.39
N ALA A 83 44.08 -37.82 -25.66
CA ALA A 83 44.08 -36.54 -26.33
C ALA A 83 43.34 -35.45 -25.54
N ALA A 84 43.86 -34.22 -25.62
CA ALA A 84 43.29 -33.03 -25.03
C ALA A 84 41.76 -33.00 -25.21
N VAL A 85 41.01 -33.19 -24.12
CA VAL A 85 39.61 -32.89 -24.06
C VAL A 85 39.53 -31.37 -24.08
N GLU A 86 39.09 -30.78 -25.16
CA GLU A 86 38.71 -29.39 -25.22
C GLU A 86 37.72 -29.14 -24.05
N ASP A 87 38.05 -28.20 -23.18
CA ASP A 87 37.13 -27.75 -22.15
C ASP A 87 35.77 -27.47 -22.80
N PRO A 88 34.65 -27.95 -22.21
CA PRO A 88 33.35 -27.61 -22.74
C PRO A 88 33.23 -26.09 -22.68
N VAL A 89 33.14 -25.47 -23.85
CA VAL A 89 32.76 -24.04 -23.96
C VAL A 89 31.44 -23.93 -23.21
N VAL A 90 31.51 -23.37 -22.01
CA VAL A 90 30.32 -22.96 -21.26
C VAL A 90 29.65 -21.97 -22.18
N ALA A 91 28.57 -22.40 -22.85
CA ALA A 91 27.75 -21.52 -23.64
C ALA A 91 27.28 -20.43 -22.67
N GLU A 92 27.77 -19.22 -22.86
CA GLU A 92 27.34 -18.04 -22.16
C GLU A 92 25.81 -18.00 -22.29
N ALA A 93 25.08 -18.06 -21.17
CA ALA A 93 23.62 -17.98 -21.18
C ALA A 93 23.24 -16.72 -21.95
N PRO A 94 22.28 -16.79 -22.89
CA PRO A 94 21.89 -15.62 -23.66
C PRO A 94 21.57 -14.49 -22.70
N ALA A 95 22.12 -13.30 -22.94
CA ALA A 95 21.81 -12.12 -22.16
C ALA A 95 20.28 -11.95 -22.10
N PRO A 96 19.71 -11.62 -20.93
CA PRO A 96 18.28 -11.46 -20.80
C PRO A 96 17.78 -10.43 -21.83
N GLU A 97 16.76 -10.80 -22.60
CA GLU A 97 16.13 -9.88 -23.54
C GLU A 97 15.50 -8.73 -22.74
N ILE A 98 15.94 -7.50 -23.00
CA ILE A 98 15.38 -6.30 -22.37
C ILE A 98 13.96 -6.10 -22.92
N GLU A 99 12.99 -6.10 -22.02
CA GLU A 99 11.59 -5.84 -22.36
C GLU A 99 11.40 -4.34 -22.64
N ILE A 100 10.62 -4.02 -23.68
CA ILE A 100 10.15 -2.65 -23.93
C ILE A 100 8.80 -2.48 -23.23
N PRO A 101 8.72 -1.70 -22.13
CA PRO A 101 7.46 -1.54 -21.40
C PRO A 101 6.44 -0.74 -22.21
N GLU A 102 5.16 -0.99 -21.94
CA GLU A 102 4.08 -0.30 -22.62
C GLU A 102 3.98 1.20 -22.23
N PRO A 103 3.74 2.10 -23.20
CA PRO A 103 3.62 3.54 -22.93
C PRO A 103 2.50 3.86 -21.91
N THR A 104 2.67 4.95 -21.17
CA THR A 104 1.73 5.42 -20.13
C THR A 104 0.31 5.59 -20.65
N ALA A 105 0.12 6.10 -21.89
CA ALA A 105 -1.20 6.28 -22.50
C ALA A 105 -2.01 4.96 -22.61
N GLY A 106 -1.37 3.83 -22.99
CA GLY A 106 -2.02 2.52 -23.04
C GLY A 106 -2.45 2.02 -21.65
N ARG A 107 -1.67 2.35 -20.63
CA ARG A 107 -1.97 2.00 -19.23
C ARG A 107 -3.24 2.69 -18.72
N LEU A 108 -3.47 3.97 -19.07
CA LEU A 108 -4.68 4.71 -18.70
C LEU A 108 -5.96 4.11 -19.32
N VAL A 109 -5.89 3.64 -20.56
CA VAL A 109 -7.05 2.95 -21.20
C VAL A 109 -7.40 1.67 -20.46
N ARG A 110 -6.39 0.87 -20.10
CA ARG A 110 -6.62 -0.35 -19.30
C ARG A 110 -7.14 -0.04 -17.90
N LEU A 111 -6.64 1.03 -17.27
CA LEU A 111 -7.13 1.53 -16.01
C LEU A 111 -8.65 1.68 -16.03
N ARG A 112 -9.15 2.48 -16.97
CA ARG A 112 -10.59 2.73 -17.13
C ARG A 112 -11.38 1.44 -17.29
N ALA A 113 -10.92 0.55 -18.18
CA ALA A 113 -11.61 -0.72 -18.44
C ALA A 113 -11.65 -1.67 -17.24
N ARG A 114 -10.64 -1.66 -16.37
CA ARG A 114 -10.59 -2.50 -15.16
C ARG A 114 -11.41 -1.90 -14.02
N LEU A 115 -11.29 -0.61 -13.76
CA LEU A 115 -12.07 0.10 -12.75
C LEU A 115 -13.57 0.00 -13.04
N ALA A 116 -13.98 0.21 -14.30
CA ALA A 116 -15.39 0.10 -14.70
C ALA A 116 -16.00 -1.27 -14.36
N ARG A 117 -15.21 -2.33 -14.34
CA ARG A 117 -15.70 -3.67 -13.98
C ARG A 117 -15.82 -3.90 -12.48
N SER A 118 -14.92 -3.30 -11.67
CA SER A 118 -14.86 -3.56 -10.21
C SER A 118 -15.69 -2.58 -9.38
N GLN A 119 -15.89 -1.34 -9.85
CA GLN A 119 -16.44 -0.24 -9.05
C GLN A 119 -17.91 0.14 -9.36
N ASN A 120 -18.52 -0.46 -10.39
CA ASN A 120 -19.88 -0.09 -10.85
C ASN A 120 -21.00 -0.25 -9.82
N SER A 121 -20.81 -0.98 -8.73
CA SER A 121 -21.86 -1.20 -7.72
C SER A 121 -22.16 0.05 -6.90
N LEU A 122 -21.13 0.80 -6.49
CA LEU A 122 -21.27 2.03 -5.69
C LEU A 122 -22.00 3.12 -6.47
N GLY A 123 -21.53 3.41 -7.68
CA GLY A 123 -22.14 4.46 -8.51
C GLY A 123 -23.57 4.15 -8.91
N LYS A 124 -23.88 2.91 -9.26
CA LYS A 124 -25.26 2.47 -9.56
C LYS A 124 -26.16 2.59 -8.35
N GLY A 125 -25.68 2.24 -7.15
CA GLY A 125 -26.42 2.40 -5.91
C GLY A 125 -26.76 3.87 -5.63
N LEU A 126 -25.77 4.74 -5.70
CA LEU A 126 -25.94 6.18 -5.49
C LEU A 126 -26.91 6.81 -6.52
N LEU A 127 -26.75 6.48 -7.80
CA LEU A 127 -27.63 7.01 -8.85
C LEU A 127 -29.07 6.50 -8.70
N ALA A 128 -29.28 5.24 -8.30
CA ALA A 128 -30.59 4.70 -8.04
C ALA A 128 -31.30 5.42 -6.87
N LEU A 129 -30.55 5.75 -5.81
CA LEU A 129 -31.08 6.53 -4.67
C LEU A 129 -31.40 7.96 -5.07
N LEU A 130 -30.48 8.65 -5.75
CA LEU A 130 -30.68 10.02 -6.21
C LEU A 130 -31.80 10.16 -7.25
N SER A 131 -32.12 9.11 -8.00
CA SER A 131 -33.17 9.10 -9.02
C SER A 131 -34.56 8.80 -8.46
N ARG A 132 -34.77 8.69 -7.16
CA ARG A 132 -36.05 8.54 -6.53
C ARG A 132 -36.92 9.80 -6.70
N ASP A 133 -38.22 9.65 -6.86
CA ASP A 133 -39.15 10.78 -7.05
C ASP A 133 -39.16 11.76 -5.86
N ASN A 134 -38.88 11.26 -4.66
CA ASN A 134 -38.76 12.04 -3.43
C ASN A 134 -37.43 11.75 -2.75
N LEU A 135 -36.65 12.81 -2.55
CA LEU A 135 -35.42 12.77 -1.80
C LEU A 135 -35.70 13.24 -0.36
N ASP A 136 -36.32 12.36 0.41
CA ASP A 136 -36.60 12.56 1.83
C ASP A 136 -35.36 12.30 2.71
N GLU A 137 -35.50 12.49 4.01
CA GLU A 137 -34.38 12.30 4.94
C GLU A 137 -33.88 10.85 4.94
N ASP A 138 -34.80 9.88 4.88
CA ASP A 138 -34.45 8.46 4.83
C ASP A 138 -33.59 8.12 3.59
N THR A 139 -33.90 8.73 2.43
CA THR A 139 -33.09 8.57 1.20
C THR A 139 -31.69 9.16 1.37
N TRP A 140 -31.56 10.29 2.03
CA TRP A 140 -30.24 10.87 2.30
C TRP A 140 -29.40 10.05 3.28
N GLU A 141 -30.03 9.46 4.30
CA GLU A 141 -29.37 8.52 5.21
C GLU A 141 -28.88 7.27 4.47
N GLU A 142 -29.68 6.71 3.53
CA GLU A 142 -29.25 5.59 2.69
C GLU A 142 -28.05 5.96 1.77
N ILE A 143 -27.99 7.20 1.27
CA ILE A 143 -26.85 7.70 0.49
C ILE A 143 -25.61 7.78 1.38
N GLU A 144 -25.74 8.32 2.60
CA GLU A 144 -24.63 8.38 3.57
C GLU A 144 -24.11 6.97 3.90
N GLU A 145 -25.00 6.03 4.20
CA GLU A 145 -24.62 4.64 4.50
C GLU A 145 -23.91 3.97 3.32
N THR A 146 -24.36 4.22 2.10
CA THR A 146 -23.72 3.71 0.88
C THR A 146 -22.30 4.22 0.73
N LEU A 147 -22.08 5.52 0.97
CA LEU A 147 -20.75 6.15 0.89
C LEU A 147 -19.81 5.65 2.01
N LEU A 148 -20.32 5.52 3.24
CA LEU A 148 -19.56 4.99 4.37
C LEU A 148 -19.15 3.53 4.15
N THR A 149 -20.06 2.72 3.63
CA THR A 149 -19.80 1.31 3.30
C THR A 149 -18.72 1.17 2.20
N ALA A 150 -18.63 2.16 1.32
CA ALA A 150 -17.59 2.24 0.29
C ALA A 150 -16.25 2.81 0.78
N ASP A 151 -16.05 2.99 2.09
CA ASP A 151 -14.84 3.53 2.72
C ASP A 151 -14.51 4.99 2.33
N VAL A 152 -15.50 5.82 1.98
CA VAL A 152 -15.29 7.27 1.70
C VAL A 152 -14.83 8.02 2.94
N GLY A 153 -15.24 7.57 4.13
CA GLY A 153 -14.95 8.21 5.41
C GLY A 153 -16.06 9.19 5.83
N VAL A 154 -16.19 9.44 7.14
CA VAL A 154 -17.33 10.19 7.70
C VAL A 154 -17.35 11.64 7.22
N ALA A 155 -16.26 12.38 7.42
CA ALA A 155 -16.21 13.80 7.06
C ALA A 155 -16.42 14.07 5.55
N PRO A 156 -15.73 13.35 4.63
CA PRO A 156 -15.99 13.52 3.20
C PRO A 156 -17.41 13.11 2.78
N THR A 157 -18.00 12.10 3.43
CA THR A 157 -19.38 11.70 3.17
C THR A 157 -20.35 12.82 3.50
N GLN A 158 -20.24 13.40 4.69
CA GLN A 158 -21.09 14.52 5.12
C GLN A 158 -20.95 15.72 4.18
N GLU A 159 -19.72 16.09 3.84
CA GLU A 159 -19.44 17.18 2.89
C GLU A 159 -20.11 16.93 1.53
N LEU A 160 -19.98 15.72 0.99
CA LEU A 160 -20.59 15.35 -0.30
C LEU A 160 -22.10 15.40 -0.25
N VAL A 161 -22.71 14.81 0.76
CA VAL A 161 -24.17 14.76 0.90
C VAL A 161 -24.76 16.14 1.07
N GLU A 162 -24.14 17.01 1.90
CA GLU A 162 -24.61 18.39 2.11
C GLU A 162 -24.56 19.20 0.80
N ARG A 163 -23.48 19.10 0.03
CA ARG A 163 -23.36 19.74 -1.28
C ARG A 163 -24.37 19.20 -2.29
N LEU A 164 -24.55 17.90 -2.35
CA LEU A 164 -25.55 17.28 -3.23
C LEU A 164 -26.97 17.74 -2.89
N ARG A 165 -27.35 17.76 -1.60
CA ARG A 165 -28.65 18.27 -1.12
C ARG A 165 -28.88 19.71 -1.59
N GLU A 166 -27.90 20.57 -1.37
CA GLU A 166 -28.00 21.98 -1.74
C GLU A 166 -28.15 22.15 -3.25
N ARG A 167 -27.30 21.49 -4.05
CA ARG A 167 -27.32 21.61 -5.50
C ARG A 167 -28.58 21.03 -6.11
N VAL A 168 -29.06 19.88 -5.67
CA VAL A 168 -30.32 19.30 -6.13
C VAL A 168 -31.49 20.22 -5.83
N ARG A 169 -31.51 20.84 -4.63
CA ARG A 169 -32.56 21.78 -4.25
C ARG A 169 -32.55 23.05 -5.10
N VAL A 170 -31.35 23.60 -5.38
CA VAL A 170 -31.21 24.86 -6.14
C VAL A 170 -31.46 24.66 -7.63
N LEU A 171 -30.94 23.59 -8.21
CA LEU A 171 -31.05 23.33 -9.65
C LEU A 171 -32.39 22.72 -10.04
N GLY A 172 -33.14 22.13 -9.07
CA GLY A 172 -34.37 21.42 -9.36
C GLY A 172 -34.17 20.20 -10.26
N THR A 173 -32.96 19.71 -10.34
CA THR A 173 -32.48 18.63 -11.21
C THR A 173 -33.18 17.33 -10.88
N ARG A 174 -33.77 16.66 -11.86
CA ARG A 174 -34.54 15.41 -11.66
C ARG A 174 -34.29 14.33 -12.70
N THR A 175 -33.60 14.66 -13.79
CA THR A 175 -33.28 13.64 -14.78
C THR A 175 -32.08 12.81 -14.33
N PRO A 176 -32.02 11.51 -14.60
CA PRO A 176 -30.89 10.65 -14.23
C PRO A 176 -29.55 11.16 -14.77
N ASP A 177 -29.53 11.74 -15.97
CA ASP A 177 -28.29 12.25 -16.58
C ASP A 177 -27.78 13.51 -15.88
N GLU A 178 -28.67 14.43 -15.50
CA GLU A 178 -28.32 15.62 -14.72
C GLU A 178 -27.80 15.24 -13.33
N LEU A 179 -28.47 14.31 -12.64
CA LEU A 179 -28.04 13.80 -11.35
C LEU A 179 -26.68 13.09 -11.42
N ARG A 180 -26.44 12.35 -12.49
CA ARG A 180 -25.13 11.75 -12.76
C ARG A 180 -24.06 12.80 -12.95
N GLY A 181 -24.33 13.83 -13.78
CA GLY A 181 -23.41 14.94 -13.99
C GLY A 181 -23.06 15.64 -12.68
N LEU A 182 -24.08 15.90 -11.86
CA LEU A 182 -23.93 16.50 -10.55
C LEU A 182 -23.06 15.66 -9.60
N LEU A 183 -23.37 14.39 -9.47
CA LEU A 183 -22.59 13.44 -8.65
C LEU A 183 -21.12 13.36 -9.14
N ARG A 184 -20.94 13.34 -10.46
CA ARG A 184 -19.59 13.36 -11.07
C ARG A 184 -18.79 14.58 -10.66
N GLU A 185 -19.38 15.77 -10.81
CA GLU A 185 -18.72 17.04 -10.47
C GLU A 185 -18.33 17.09 -8.98
N GLU A 186 -19.24 16.69 -8.09
CA GLU A 186 -18.99 16.70 -6.66
C GLU A 186 -17.90 15.70 -6.26
N LEU A 187 -17.92 14.50 -6.82
CA LEU A 187 -16.88 13.48 -6.56
C LEU A 187 -15.50 13.92 -7.08
N VAL A 188 -15.44 14.52 -8.29
CA VAL A 188 -14.17 15.07 -8.81
C VAL A 188 -13.66 16.21 -7.94
N THR A 189 -14.56 17.09 -7.48
CA THR A 189 -14.20 18.18 -6.56
C THR A 189 -13.65 17.65 -5.25
N LEU A 190 -14.27 16.60 -4.70
CA LEU A 190 -13.86 15.96 -3.46
C LEU A 190 -12.47 15.30 -3.57
N LEU A 191 -12.11 14.81 -4.76
CA LEU A 191 -10.78 14.26 -5.07
C LEU A 191 -9.69 15.33 -5.22
N GLY A 192 -10.04 16.62 -5.26
CA GLY A 192 -9.10 17.71 -5.42
C GLY A 192 -8.40 17.69 -6.80
N PRO A 193 -9.07 18.19 -7.84
CA PRO A 193 -8.54 18.18 -9.20
C PRO A 193 -7.26 19.00 -9.36
N ASP A 194 -7.01 19.95 -8.48
CA ASP A 194 -5.86 20.87 -8.52
C ASP A 194 -4.58 20.28 -7.90
N PHE A 195 -4.63 19.09 -7.31
CA PHE A 195 -3.44 18.45 -6.80
C PHE A 195 -2.44 18.13 -7.92
N ASP A 196 -1.16 18.45 -7.70
CA ASP A 196 -0.06 17.94 -8.53
C ASP A 196 0.13 16.43 -8.28
N ARG A 197 -0.25 15.64 -9.27
CA ARG A 197 -0.18 14.17 -9.23
C ARG A 197 1.00 13.60 -10.00
N SER A 198 1.86 14.46 -10.53
CA SER A 198 3.11 14.04 -11.16
C SER A 198 4.03 13.41 -10.11
N VAL A 199 4.70 12.32 -10.47
CA VAL A 199 5.80 11.78 -9.65
C VAL A 199 7.02 12.65 -9.92
N LYS A 200 7.57 13.26 -8.88
CA LYS A 200 8.75 14.11 -9.01
C LYS A 200 9.98 13.26 -9.27
N THR A 201 10.44 13.28 -10.49
CA THR A 201 11.60 12.52 -10.97
C THR A 201 12.71 13.43 -11.50
N GLU A 202 12.57 14.73 -11.32
CA GLU A 202 13.54 15.75 -11.72
C GLU A 202 14.12 16.39 -10.47
N SER A 203 15.44 16.52 -10.44
CA SER A 203 16.19 17.17 -9.38
C SER A 203 17.10 18.25 -9.97
N ASP A 204 18.05 18.76 -9.19
CA ASP A 204 19.02 19.72 -9.65
C ASP A 204 19.86 19.16 -10.82
N PRO A 205 20.33 20.01 -11.76
CA PRO A 205 21.13 19.57 -12.89
C PRO A 205 22.34 18.73 -12.46
N GLY A 206 22.42 17.52 -12.99
CA GLY A 206 23.52 16.57 -12.70
C GLY A 206 23.27 15.65 -11.49
N THR A 207 22.10 15.72 -10.88
CA THR A 207 21.67 14.79 -9.84
C THR A 207 20.41 14.04 -10.26
N PRO A 208 20.28 12.74 -9.98
CA PRO A 208 19.06 11.99 -10.26
C PRO A 208 17.92 12.46 -9.35
N GLY A 209 16.68 12.39 -9.82
CA GLY A 209 15.50 12.51 -8.94
C GLY A 209 15.44 11.30 -8.01
N VAL A 210 15.34 11.52 -6.71
CA VAL A 210 15.33 10.42 -5.73
C VAL A 210 13.93 10.17 -5.20
N VAL A 211 13.44 8.95 -5.40
CA VAL A 211 12.10 8.50 -4.99
C VAL A 211 12.23 7.39 -3.96
N MET A 212 11.70 7.58 -2.77
CA MET A 212 11.65 6.56 -1.72
C MET A 212 10.24 5.94 -1.64
N VAL A 213 10.17 4.60 -1.68
CA VAL A 213 8.92 3.85 -1.61
C VAL A 213 8.76 3.24 -0.23
N VAL A 214 7.72 3.67 0.51
CA VAL A 214 7.46 3.26 1.89
C VAL A 214 6.07 2.63 2.04
N GLY A 215 5.82 1.94 3.15
CA GLY A 215 4.53 1.29 3.46
C GLY A 215 4.71 -0.02 4.22
N VAL A 216 3.62 -0.63 4.67
CA VAL A 216 3.69 -1.89 5.43
C VAL A 216 4.00 -3.09 4.55
N ASN A 217 4.35 -4.23 5.18
CA ASN A 217 4.53 -5.48 4.44
C ASN A 217 3.21 -5.94 3.78
N GLY A 218 3.31 -6.47 2.57
CA GLY A 218 2.16 -6.98 1.81
C GLY A 218 1.41 -5.94 0.99
N THR A 219 1.71 -4.63 1.13
CA THR A 219 1.08 -3.58 0.30
C THR A 219 1.58 -3.53 -1.13
N GLY A 220 2.65 -4.24 -1.46
CA GLY A 220 3.18 -4.31 -2.83
C GLY A 220 4.30 -3.29 -3.12
N LYS A 221 5.07 -2.83 -2.12
CA LYS A 221 6.18 -1.86 -2.32
C LYS A 221 7.16 -2.29 -3.40
N THR A 222 7.81 -3.43 -3.23
CA THR A 222 8.79 -3.97 -4.19
C THR A 222 8.20 -4.11 -5.60
N THR A 223 6.96 -4.61 -5.69
CA THR A 223 6.23 -4.71 -6.97
C THR A 223 5.95 -3.32 -7.56
N THR A 224 5.55 -2.36 -6.71
CA THR A 224 5.31 -0.97 -7.14
C THR A 224 6.59 -0.32 -7.63
N THR A 225 7.71 -0.49 -6.91
CA THR A 225 9.03 0.02 -7.31
C THR A 225 9.42 -0.54 -8.69
N GLY A 226 9.29 -1.85 -8.90
CA GLY A 226 9.56 -2.49 -10.19
C GLY A 226 8.63 -2.00 -11.30
N LYS A 227 7.33 -1.87 -11.05
CA LYS A 227 6.36 -1.34 -12.02
C LYS A 227 6.59 0.14 -12.34
N LEU A 228 7.01 0.94 -11.33
CA LEU A 228 7.36 2.35 -11.52
C LEU A 228 8.62 2.49 -12.37
N ALA A 229 9.63 1.65 -12.15
CA ALA A 229 10.80 1.59 -13.03
C ALA A 229 10.39 1.35 -14.49
N ARG A 230 9.47 0.41 -14.74
CA ARG A 230 8.94 0.16 -16.08
C ARG A 230 8.19 1.38 -16.67
N VAL A 231 7.45 2.13 -15.86
CA VAL A 231 6.80 3.37 -16.31
C VAL A 231 7.85 4.39 -16.75
N LEU A 232 8.87 4.62 -15.92
CA LEU A 232 9.92 5.58 -16.19
C LEU A 232 10.77 5.22 -17.41
N VAL A 233 11.12 3.94 -17.57
CA VAL A 233 11.84 3.45 -18.75
C VAL A 233 10.99 3.59 -20.02
N ALA A 234 9.67 3.34 -19.94
CA ALA A 234 8.75 3.59 -21.06
C ALA A 234 8.70 5.06 -21.47
N ASP A 235 8.89 5.98 -20.51
CA ASP A 235 8.95 7.41 -20.72
C ASP A 235 10.38 7.89 -21.09
N GLY A 236 11.31 6.96 -21.36
CA GLY A 236 12.68 7.23 -21.84
C GLY A 236 13.66 7.63 -20.76
N ARG A 237 13.34 7.41 -19.48
CA ARG A 237 14.22 7.72 -18.35
C ARG A 237 15.15 6.55 -18.02
N SER A 238 16.38 6.84 -17.66
CA SER A 238 17.33 5.89 -17.07
C SER A 238 17.10 5.77 -15.57
N VAL A 239 17.07 4.53 -15.04
CA VAL A 239 16.66 4.24 -13.67
C VAL A 239 17.69 3.37 -12.95
N VAL A 240 18.03 3.75 -11.71
CA VAL A 240 18.78 2.91 -10.76
C VAL A 240 17.82 2.50 -9.62
N LEU A 241 17.88 1.23 -9.21
CA LEU A 241 17.07 0.66 -8.15
C LEU A 241 17.94 0.41 -6.91
N GLY A 242 17.47 0.84 -5.73
CA GLY A 242 18.10 0.56 -4.44
C GLY A 242 17.26 -0.46 -3.64
N ALA A 243 17.81 -1.68 -3.42
CA ALA A 243 17.13 -2.74 -2.68
C ALA A 243 17.37 -2.59 -1.17
N ALA A 244 16.72 -1.59 -0.54
CA ALA A 244 16.89 -1.29 0.88
C ALA A 244 15.95 -2.10 1.81
N ASP A 245 15.14 -3.04 1.30
CA ASP A 245 14.51 -4.09 2.13
C ASP A 245 15.53 -5.22 2.39
N THR A 246 16.45 -5.00 3.31
CA THR A 246 17.53 -5.93 3.63
C THR A 246 17.09 -7.12 4.48
N PHE A 247 15.91 -7.08 5.04
CA PHE A 247 15.37 -8.15 5.89
C PHE A 247 14.78 -9.31 5.08
N ARG A 248 14.50 -9.09 3.82
CA ARG A 248 13.87 -10.07 2.94
C ARG A 248 14.76 -10.28 1.71
N ALA A 249 15.60 -11.30 1.75
CA ALA A 249 16.46 -11.66 0.60
C ALA A 249 15.64 -11.80 -0.70
N ALA A 250 14.47 -12.45 -0.62
CA ALA A 250 13.56 -12.58 -1.76
C ALA A 250 13.05 -11.24 -2.30
N ALA A 251 13.00 -10.16 -1.50
CA ALA A 251 12.60 -8.85 -2.00
C ALA A 251 13.69 -8.22 -2.85
N ALA A 252 14.95 -8.33 -2.44
CA ALA A 252 16.10 -7.87 -3.22
C ALA A 252 16.22 -8.64 -4.55
N ASP A 253 16.04 -9.97 -4.54
CA ASP A 253 16.05 -10.79 -5.75
C ASP A 253 14.88 -10.43 -6.67
N GLN A 254 13.70 -10.19 -6.11
CA GLN A 254 12.53 -9.74 -6.86
C GLN A 254 12.80 -8.38 -7.53
N LEU A 255 13.35 -7.41 -6.79
CA LEU A 255 13.66 -6.09 -7.33
C LEU A 255 14.73 -6.17 -8.43
N GLN A 256 15.75 -7.01 -8.24
CA GLN A 256 16.76 -7.27 -9.25
C GLN A 256 16.13 -7.81 -10.54
N THR A 257 15.23 -8.80 -10.42
CA THR A 257 14.52 -9.35 -11.59
C THR A 257 13.71 -8.27 -12.31
N TRP A 258 13.07 -7.33 -11.59
CA TRP A 258 12.39 -6.19 -12.20
C TRP A 258 13.35 -5.29 -12.96
N GLY A 259 14.52 -4.99 -12.36
CA GLY A 259 15.56 -4.16 -12.99
C GLY A 259 16.11 -4.80 -14.25
N GLU A 260 16.51 -6.07 -14.20
CA GLU A 260 17.08 -6.81 -15.32
C GLU A 260 16.15 -6.83 -16.55
N ARG A 261 14.83 -6.95 -16.33
CA ARG A 261 13.85 -6.95 -17.41
C ARG A 261 13.78 -5.65 -18.20
N VAL A 262 14.07 -4.53 -17.57
CA VAL A 262 13.99 -3.20 -18.21
C VAL A 262 15.35 -2.54 -18.40
N GLY A 263 16.45 -3.26 -18.12
CA GLY A 263 17.80 -2.74 -18.23
C GLY A 263 18.14 -1.72 -17.14
N ALA A 264 17.40 -1.68 -16.03
CA ALA A 264 17.69 -0.82 -14.87
C ALA A 264 18.66 -1.53 -13.91
N ARG A 265 19.72 -0.82 -13.51
CA ARG A 265 20.68 -1.34 -12.55
C ARG A 265 20.06 -1.43 -11.16
N THR A 266 20.36 -2.53 -10.44
CA THR A 266 19.90 -2.73 -9.06
C THR A 266 21.10 -2.77 -8.11
N VAL A 267 21.12 -1.83 -7.17
CA VAL A 267 22.10 -1.77 -6.07
C VAL A 267 21.56 -2.55 -4.89
N ARG A 268 22.31 -3.54 -4.43
CA ARG A 268 21.93 -4.41 -3.31
C ARG A 268 23.08 -4.61 -2.35
N GLY A 269 22.78 -4.96 -1.11
CA GLY A 269 23.75 -5.30 -0.07
C GLY A 269 23.54 -6.70 0.47
N PRO A 270 24.35 -7.11 1.46
CA PRO A 270 24.16 -8.38 2.16
C PRO A 270 22.82 -8.41 2.91
N GLU A 271 22.26 -9.60 3.08
CA GLU A 271 21.06 -9.82 3.91
C GLU A 271 21.33 -9.32 5.35
N GLY A 272 20.36 -8.60 5.92
CA GLY A 272 20.51 -7.96 7.23
C GLY A 272 21.47 -6.78 7.27
N GLY A 273 22.00 -6.33 6.12
CA GLY A 273 22.83 -5.13 6.01
C GLY A 273 22.09 -3.85 6.38
N ASP A 274 22.80 -2.74 6.46
CA ASP A 274 22.21 -1.42 6.77
C ASP A 274 21.44 -0.86 5.56
N PRO A 275 20.11 -0.72 5.63
CA PRO A 275 19.30 -0.16 4.55
C PRO A 275 19.75 1.23 4.10
N ALA A 276 20.21 2.06 5.05
CA ALA A 276 20.65 3.41 4.75
C ALA A 276 21.96 3.42 3.93
N SER A 277 22.85 2.42 4.12
CA SER A 277 24.04 2.28 3.29
C SER A 277 23.68 1.94 1.85
N ILE A 278 22.72 1.01 1.64
CA ILE A 278 22.29 0.61 0.30
C ILE A 278 21.62 1.77 -0.43
N ALA A 279 20.74 2.52 0.27
CA ALA A 279 20.11 3.71 -0.29
C ALA A 279 21.15 4.77 -0.68
N PHE A 280 22.17 4.99 0.15
CA PHE A 280 23.26 5.89 -0.14
C PHE A 280 24.07 5.46 -1.37
N ASP A 281 24.43 4.17 -1.44
CA ASP A 281 25.17 3.61 -2.55
C ASP A 281 24.36 3.67 -3.86
N ALA A 282 23.03 3.47 -3.80
CA ALA A 282 22.15 3.60 -4.96
C ALA A 282 22.13 5.03 -5.52
N VAL A 283 22.04 6.04 -4.65
CA VAL A 283 22.08 7.45 -5.09
C VAL A 283 23.45 7.80 -5.64
N LYS A 284 24.53 7.38 -4.98
CA LYS A 284 25.92 7.56 -5.44
C LYS A 284 26.13 6.94 -6.82
N GLU A 285 25.63 5.73 -7.03
CA GLU A 285 25.70 5.04 -8.31
C GLU A 285 24.91 5.77 -9.39
N GLY A 286 23.66 6.20 -9.06
CA GLY A 286 22.83 6.99 -9.96
C GLY A 286 23.51 8.27 -10.44
N ILE A 287 24.20 8.98 -9.55
CA ILE A 287 25.03 10.14 -9.91
C ILE A 287 26.17 9.75 -10.82
N ALA A 288 26.89 8.67 -10.50
CA ALA A 288 28.06 8.22 -11.27
C ALA A 288 27.69 7.76 -12.70
N GLU A 289 26.55 7.14 -12.87
CA GLU A 289 26.03 6.68 -14.17
C GLU A 289 25.28 7.77 -14.94
N GLY A 290 24.99 8.92 -14.31
CA GLY A 290 24.15 9.97 -14.90
C GLY A 290 22.71 9.50 -15.10
N ALA A 291 22.18 8.67 -14.19
CA ALA A 291 20.82 8.22 -14.21
C ALA A 291 19.83 9.39 -14.00
N ASP A 292 18.66 9.31 -14.61
CA ASP A 292 17.59 10.31 -14.41
C ASP A 292 16.90 10.13 -13.06
N VAL A 293 16.75 8.89 -12.58
CA VAL A 293 15.96 8.58 -11.38
C VAL A 293 16.58 7.46 -10.57
N VAL A 294 16.55 7.59 -9.24
CA VAL A 294 16.85 6.51 -8.29
C VAL A 294 15.59 6.15 -7.52
N LEU A 295 15.19 4.87 -7.57
CA LEU A 295 14.05 4.34 -6.82
C LEU A 295 14.56 3.49 -5.65
N ILE A 296 14.15 3.81 -4.42
CA ILE A 296 14.58 3.11 -3.20
C ILE A 296 13.40 2.30 -2.64
N ASP A 297 13.48 0.96 -2.72
CA ASP A 297 12.52 0.04 -2.08
C ASP A 297 12.91 -0.20 -0.62
N THR A 298 12.00 0.06 0.31
CA THR A 298 12.26 -0.03 1.75
C THR A 298 11.54 -1.19 2.43
N ALA A 299 12.00 -1.59 3.61
CA ALA A 299 11.30 -2.53 4.48
C ALA A 299 9.93 -1.99 4.94
N GLY A 300 9.04 -2.89 5.42
CA GLY A 300 7.67 -2.52 5.84
C GLY A 300 7.20 -3.21 7.11
N ARG A 301 8.07 -3.43 8.10
CA ARG A 301 7.79 -4.22 9.32
C ARG A 301 7.09 -3.39 10.40
N LEU A 302 5.81 -3.05 10.22
CA LEU A 302 5.08 -2.20 11.17
C LEU A 302 4.88 -2.80 12.58
N HIS A 303 5.00 -4.12 12.74
CA HIS A 303 4.92 -4.77 14.05
C HIS A 303 6.12 -4.44 14.97
N THR A 304 7.24 -3.99 14.40
CA THR A 304 8.36 -3.38 15.12
C THR A 304 8.37 -1.86 14.89
N LYS A 305 7.26 -1.20 15.19
CA LYS A 305 6.97 0.20 14.82
C LYS A 305 8.17 1.13 15.04
N THR A 306 8.73 1.14 16.24
CA THR A 306 9.85 2.02 16.58
C THR A 306 11.08 1.76 15.71
N GLY A 307 11.47 0.50 15.55
CA GLY A 307 12.65 0.14 14.75
C GLY A 307 12.51 0.51 13.27
N LEU A 308 11.35 0.25 12.66
CA LEU A 308 11.09 0.63 11.27
C LEU A 308 11.14 2.15 11.07
N MET A 309 10.53 2.92 11.98
CA MET A 309 10.47 4.38 11.86
C MET A 309 11.86 5.01 12.03
N ASP A 310 12.65 4.51 12.98
CA ASP A 310 14.06 4.94 13.14
C ASP A 310 14.89 4.62 11.90
N GLU A 311 14.67 3.45 11.29
CA GLU A 311 15.33 3.01 10.07
C GLU A 311 14.98 3.91 8.87
N LEU A 312 13.68 4.16 8.62
CA LEU A 312 13.23 5.04 7.54
C LEU A 312 13.76 6.48 7.74
N GLY A 313 13.71 7.00 8.95
CA GLY A 313 14.30 8.30 9.28
C GLY A 313 15.82 8.34 9.07
N LYS A 314 16.52 7.21 9.27
CA LYS A 314 17.94 7.08 8.96
C LYS A 314 18.20 7.06 7.46
N VAL A 315 17.43 6.27 6.71
CA VAL A 315 17.51 6.22 5.24
C VAL A 315 17.32 7.62 4.65
N LYS A 316 16.26 8.33 5.03
CA LYS A 316 15.99 9.71 4.61
C LYS A 316 17.22 10.61 4.86
N ARG A 317 17.67 10.70 6.10
CA ARG A 317 18.81 11.56 6.48
C ARG A 317 20.11 11.23 5.73
N VAL A 318 20.31 9.96 5.37
CA VAL A 318 21.51 9.52 4.66
C VAL A 318 21.43 9.84 3.18
N VAL A 319 20.28 9.66 2.56
CA VAL A 319 20.01 10.04 1.17
C VAL A 319 20.14 11.56 0.99
N GLU A 320 19.58 12.35 1.89
CA GLU A 320 19.63 13.82 1.87
C GLU A 320 21.06 14.40 1.95
N LYS A 321 22.09 13.60 2.21
CA LYS A 321 23.50 14.04 2.10
C LYS A 321 23.97 14.19 0.65
N HIS A 322 23.32 13.53 -0.29
CA HIS A 322 23.63 13.63 -1.72
C HIS A 322 22.80 14.67 -2.47
N GLY A 323 21.64 15.01 -1.94
CA GLY A 323 20.67 15.91 -2.54
C GLY A 323 19.30 15.73 -1.90
N PRO A 324 18.29 16.50 -2.30
CA PRO A 324 16.95 16.37 -1.76
C PRO A 324 16.37 14.99 -2.04
N LEU A 325 15.51 14.51 -1.12
CA LEU A 325 14.61 13.41 -1.40
C LEU A 325 13.37 14.01 -2.10
N ASP A 326 13.30 13.85 -3.43
CA ASP A 326 12.33 14.57 -4.26
C ASP A 326 10.91 14.04 -4.09
N GLU A 327 10.77 12.73 -3.82
CA GLU A 327 9.47 12.08 -3.69
C GLU A 327 9.50 10.98 -2.63
N VAL A 328 8.48 10.93 -1.79
CA VAL A 328 8.20 9.83 -0.86
C VAL A 328 6.82 9.27 -1.17
N LEU A 329 6.80 8.07 -1.76
CA LEU A 329 5.56 7.39 -2.15
C LEU A 329 5.14 6.40 -1.07
N LEU A 330 3.99 6.66 -0.43
CA LEU A 330 3.37 5.72 0.49
C LEU A 330 2.52 4.72 -0.28
N VAL A 331 2.89 3.44 -0.22
CA VAL A 331 2.14 2.34 -0.84
C VAL A 331 1.13 1.76 0.13
N LEU A 332 -0.14 1.85 -0.21
CA LEU A 332 -1.27 1.31 0.55
C LEU A 332 -2.03 0.27 -0.28
N ASP A 333 -2.52 -0.74 0.40
CA ASP A 333 -3.42 -1.75 -0.18
C ASP A 333 -4.87 -1.26 -0.05
N ALA A 334 -5.54 -1.02 -1.17
CA ALA A 334 -6.92 -0.53 -1.20
C ALA A 334 -7.91 -1.48 -0.50
N THR A 335 -7.60 -2.77 -0.41
CA THR A 335 -8.46 -3.77 0.24
C THR A 335 -8.46 -3.67 1.76
N THR A 336 -7.50 -2.95 2.36
CA THR A 336 -7.42 -2.78 3.82
C THR A 336 -8.40 -1.75 4.38
N GLY A 337 -8.98 -0.91 3.52
CA GLY A 337 -9.95 0.11 3.90
C GLY A 337 -9.44 1.04 5.01
N GLN A 338 -10.27 1.34 5.99
CA GLN A 338 -9.95 2.26 7.11
C GLN A 338 -8.69 1.87 7.91
N ASN A 339 -8.32 0.58 7.95
CA ASN A 339 -7.07 0.14 8.61
C ASN A 339 -5.83 0.71 7.91
N GLY A 340 -5.89 0.92 6.59
CA GLY A 340 -4.82 1.56 5.83
C GLY A 340 -4.57 3.00 6.27
N LEU A 341 -5.59 3.75 6.67
CA LEU A 341 -5.45 5.13 7.16
C LEU A 341 -4.65 5.21 8.45
N VAL A 342 -4.90 4.27 9.39
CA VAL A 342 -4.14 4.21 10.65
C VAL A 342 -2.65 3.98 10.36
N GLN A 343 -2.34 3.10 9.40
CA GLN A 343 -0.96 2.86 8.97
C GLN A 343 -0.36 4.12 8.33
N ALA A 344 -1.10 4.77 7.47
CA ALA A 344 -0.67 5.96 6.74
C ALA A 344 -0.23 7.09 7.68
N ARG A 345 -0.98 7.36 8.76
CA ARG A 345 -0.63 8.35 9.78
C ARG A 345 0.73 8.08 10.41
N VAL A 346 1.02 6.81 10.71
CA VAL A 346 2.29 6.41 11.34
C VAL A 346 3.50 6.73 10.45
N PHE A 347 3.38 6.52 9.14
CA PHE A 347 4.45 6.88 8.20
C PHE A 347 4.60 8.39 8.06
N ALA A 348 3.47 9.14 8.03
CA ALA A 348 3.48 10.59 7.91
C ALA A 348 4.16 11.31 9.10
N GLU A 349 4.22 10.67 10.28
CA GLU A 349 4.92 11.20 11.46
C GLU A 349 6.47 11.19 11.30
N VAL A 350 7.02 10.40 10.37
CA VAL A 350 8.47 10.15 10.28
C VAL A 350 9.08 10.60 8.96
N VAL A 351 8.33 10.42 7.87
CA VAL A 351 8.76 10.81 6.54
C VAL A 351 7.74 11.74 5.92
N ASP A 352 8.22 12.74 5.18
CA ASP A 352 7.36 13.71 4.50
C ASP A 352 6.77 13.03 3.26
N ILE A 353 5.61 12.39 3.41
CA ILE A 353 4.91 11.74 2.31
C ILE A 353 4.48 12.83 1.31
N THR A 354 4.83 12.64 0.03
CA THR A 354 4.51 13.57 -1.05
C THR A 354 3.45 13.03 -2.01
N GLY A 355 3.23 11.72 -1.96
CA GLY A 355 2.23 11.06 -2.79
C GLY A 355 1.87 9.66 -2.30
N ILE A 356 0.73 9.19 -2.75
CA ILE A 356 0.17 7.88 -2.39
C ILE A 356 0.10 7.00 -3.64
N VAL A 357 0.44 5.73 -3.46
CA VAL A 357 0.20 4.67 -4.44
C VAL A 357 -0.82 3.71 -3.85
N LEU A 358 -1.99 3.59 -4.47
CA LEU A 358 -3.00 2.61 -4.09
C LEU A 358 -2.88 1.37 -4.94
N THR A 359 -2.55 0.25 -4.32
CA THR A 359 -2.48 -1.07 -4.98
C THR A 359 -3.78 -1.84 -4.82
N LYS A 360 -3.98 -2.86 -5.65
CA LYS A 360 -5.12 -3.80 -5.61
C LYS A 360 -6.49 -3.13 -5.67
N LEU A 361 -6.57 -1.99 -6.33
CA LEU A 361 -7.82 -1.24 -6.46
C LEU A 361 -8.86 -2.01 -7.29
N ASP A 362 -8.42 -2.92 -8.16
CA ASP A 362 -9.24 -3.86 -8.92
C ASP A 362 -9.87 -4.98 -8.08
N GLY A 363 -9.32 -5.26 -6.91
CA GLY A 363 -9.79 -6.28 -5.97
C GLY A 363 -10.82 -5.80 -4.96
N THR A 364 -11.24 -4.53 -4.99
CA THR A 364 -12.18 -3.98 -4.02
C THR A 364 -13.33 -3.23 -4.69
N ALA A 365 -14.53 -3.37 -4.14
CA ALA A 365 -15.68 -2.52 -4.47
C ALA A 365 -15.69 -1.19 -3.68
N LYS A 366 -14.68 -0.95 -2.84
CA LYS A 366 -14.58 0.17 -1.89
C LYS A 366 -13.66 1.27 -2.40
N GLY A 367 -13.98 1.83 -3.55
CA GLY A 367 -13.20 2.89 -4.19
C GLY A 367 -13.10 4.19 -3.38
N GLY A 368 -13.96 4.39 -2.40
CA GLY A 368 -13.97 5.57 -1.54
C GLY A 368 -12.69 5.78 -0.73
N ILE A 369 -11.90 4.72 -0.52
CA ILE A 369 -10.60 4.80 0.16
C ILE A 369 -9.65 5.83 -0.48
N VAL A 370 -9.77 6.07 -1.78
CA VAL A 370 -9.00 7.11 -2.50
C VAL A 370 -9.26 8.47 -1.88
N ILE A 371 -10.54 8.79 -1.61
CA ILE A 371 -10.97 10.05 -1.02
C ILE A 371 -10.49 10.13 0.43
N ALA A 372 -10.76 9.07 1.20
CA ALA A 372 -10.44 9.01 2.61
C ALA A 372 -8.94 9.24 2.89
N VAL A 373 -8.05 8.56 2.14
CA VAL A 373 -6.60 8.66 2.36
C VAL A 373 -6.05 10.02 1.98
N GLN A 374 -6.54 10.63 0.88
CA GLN A 374 -6.12 11.98 0.49
C GLN A 374 -6.52 13.04 1.51
N ARG A 375 -7.75 12.95 2.04
CA ARG A 375 -8.24 13.87 3.07
C ARG A 375 -7.49 13.71 4.39
N GLU A 376 -7.15 12.49 4.76
CA GLU A 376 -6.42 12.19 5.98
C GLU A 376 -4.99 12.72 5.98
N LEU A 377 -4.27 12.53 4.88
CA LEU A 377 -2.85 12.88 4.78
C LEU A 377 -2.60 14.25 4.16
N GLY A 378 -3.59 14.84 3.48
CA GLY A 378 -3.43 16.10 2.77
C GLY A 378 -2.54 15.99 1.52
N VAL A 379 -2.29 14.77 1.02
CA VAL A 379 -1.45 14.50 -0.17
C VAL A 379 -2.21 13.70 -1.22
N PRO A 380 -1.88 13.87 -2.53
CA PRO A 380 -2.60 13.22 -3.61
C PRO A 380 -2.30 11.74 -3.73
N VAL A 381 -3.29 10.96 -4.17
CA VAL A 381 -3.03 9.68 -4.84
C VAL A 381 -2.44 10.01 -6.22
N LYS A 382 -1.21 9.53 -6.49
CA LYS A 382 -0.48 9.76 -7.74
C LYS A 382 -0.55 8.58 -8.69
N LEU A 383 -0.50 7.36 -8.13
CA LEU A 383 -0.48 6.12 -8.90
C LEU A 383 -1.48 5.11 -8.35
N VAL A 384 -1.97 4.26 -9.23
CA VAL A 384 -2.88 3.15 -8.88
C VAL A 384 -2.44 1.85 -9.54
N GLY A 385 -2.43 0.78 -8.74
CA GLY A 385 -2.21 -0.59 -9.19
C GLY A 385 -3.55 -1.30 -9.42
N LEU A 386 -3.70 -1.91 -10.58
CA LEU A 386 -4.95 -2.46 -11.08
C LEU A 386 -4.81 -3.90 -11.58
N GLY A 387 -3.93 -4.65 -10.96
CA GLY A 387 -3.73 -6.05 -11.28
C GLY A 387 -2.29 -6.51 -11.13
N GLU A 388 -2.06 -7.77 -11.46
CA GLU A 388 -0.79 -8.46 -11.25
C GLU A 388 0.20 -8.31 -12.43
N GLY A 389 -0.26 -7.85 -13.59
CA GLY A 389 0.60 -7.69 -14.77
C GLY A 389 1.70 -6.65 -14.57
N PRO A 390 2.83 -6.77 -15.29
CA PRO A 390 3.99 -5.88 -15.13
C PRO A 390 3.67 -4.42 -15.48
N ASP A 391 2.71 -4.16 -16.35
CA ASP A 391 2.30 -2.83 -16.77
C ASP A 391 0.98 -2.35 -16.12
N ASP A 392 0.55 -3.02 -15.04
CA ASP A 392 -0.69 -2.70 -14.31
C ASP A 392 -0.49 -1.65 -13.20
N LEU A 393 0.35 -0.67 -13.44
CA LEU A 393 0.49 0.55 -12.66
C LEU A 393 0.26 1.74 -13.58
N ALA A 394 -0.63 2.64 -13.20
CA ALA A 394 -0.97 3.81 -14.01
C ALA A 394 -1.05 5.08 -13.15
N PRO A 395 -0.83 6.27 -13.75
CA PRO A 395 -1.14 7.53 -13.10
C PRO A 395 -2.61 7.60 -12.70
N PHE A 396 -2.88 8.21 -11.55
CA PHE A 396 -4.25 8.44 -11.10
C PHE A 396 -4.82 9.71 -11.76
N GLU A 397 -5.97 9.57 -12.39
CA GLU A 397 -6.70 10.66 -13.01
C GLU A 397 -8.11 10.73 -12.40
N PRO A 398 -8.46 11.83 -11.66
CA PRO A 398 -9.72 11.94 -10.93
C PRO A 398 -10.98 11.73 -11.77
N GLY A 399 -11.02 12.37 -12.96
CA GLY A 399 -12.19 12.26 -13.84
C GLY A 399 -12.39 10.83 -14.34
N ALA A 400 -11.32 10.17 -14.82
CA ALA A 400 -11.39 8.80 -15.28
C ALA A 400 -11.75 7.81 -14.15
N PHE A 401 -11.27 8.07 -12.94
CA PHE A 401 -11.63 7.27 -11.78
C PHE A 401 -13.11 7.41 -11.43
N VAL A 402 -13.63 8.64 -11.38
CA VAL A 402 -15.04 8.91 -11.09
C VAL A 402 -15.94 8.33 -12.19
N ASP A 403 -15.58 8.51 -13.48
CA ASP A 403 -16.32 7.93 -14.60
C ASP A 403 -16.42 6.40 -14.47
N ALA A 404 -15.31 5.75 -14.08
CA ALA A 404 -15.32 4.31 -13.82
C ALA A 404 -16.15 3.92 -12.58
N LEU A 405 -16.17 4.77 -11.54
CA LEU A 405 -16.90 4.55 -10.30
C LEU A 405 -18.41 4.61 -10.50
N ILE A 406 -18.90 5.66 -11.20
CA ILE A 406 -20.34 5.87 -11.44
C ILE A 406 -20.86 5.12 -12.66
N GLY A 407 -19.97 4.56 -13.48
CA GLY A 407 -20.26 3.85 -14.72
C GLY A 407 -20.61 4.79 -15.87
N ASP A 408 -20.30 4.37 -17.11
CA ASP A 408 -20.74 5.06 -18.31
C ASP A 408 -22.26 4.92 -18.43
N GLY A 409 -22.97 6.02 -18.63
CA GLY A 409 -24.39 6.00 -18.97
C GLY A 409 -24.54 5.31 -20.32
N ALA A 410 -25.01 4.06 -20.32
CA ALA A 410 -25.36 3.32 -21.51
C ALA A 410 -26.78 3.71 -21.96
#